data_c2728767d85abf217fa0cb4c6180d6e3
#
_entry.id   c2728767d85abf217fa0cb4c6180d6e3
#
_cell.length_a   1.000
_cell.length_b   1.000
_cell.length_c   1.000
_cell.angle_alpha   90.00
_cell.angle_beta   90.00
_cell.angle_gamma   90.00
#
_symmetry.space_group_name_H-M   'P 1'
#
loop_
_entity.id
_entity.type
_entity.pdbx_description
1 polymer ?
#
loop_
_entity_poly.entity_id
_entity_poly.type
_entity_poly.pdbx_seq_one_letter_code
_entity_poly.pdbx_strand_id
1 'polypeptide(L)'
;MKQRKPAKVGLDQALAAAGDGVFAVGPEGHVLLWNRSAEKILGWSATEVMGRPCCDIFTGLDSHGNRLCYQGCHVMSLVKLGESVQHFDMQTRTKAGRPVWLNISILEAPSGSAGRTLAIHFFRDVTATKELLRVVGERLQSPAGPSAEAETILSRRELEVLRLMAGGANTKALAERLHVSPATVRNHAQNIFTKLGVHSRLEAVAYATQHRFV
;
A
#
# COMPACT_ATOMS: atom_id res chain seq x y z
N MET A 1 41.70 18.28 -10.94
CA MET A 1 40.58 17.31 -10.89
C MET A 1 39.31 18.00 -11.40
N LYS A 2 38.81 17.67 -12.59
CA LYS A 2 37.57 18.22 -13.14
C LYS A 2 36.40 17.50 -12.46
N GLN A 3 35.64 18.23 -11.63
CA GLN A 3 34.37 17.71 -11.07
C GLN A 3 33.40 17.43 -12.23
N ARG A 4 33.05 16.17 -12.45
CA ARG A 4 31.96 15.77 -13.35
C ARG A 4 30.64 16.31 -12.79
N LYS A 5 29.99 17.23 -13.51
CA LYS A 5 28.61 17.61 -13.22
C LYS A 5 27.75 16.37 -13.17
N PRO A 6 26.87 16.19 -12.14
CA PRO A 6 25.96 15.08 -12.10
C PRO A 6 25.08 15.10 -13.36
N ALA A 7 24.97 13.95 -14.02
CA ALA A 7 24.08 13.80 -15.15
C ALA A 7 22.64 14.03 -14.68
N LYS A 8 21.91 14.97 -15.29
CA LYS A 8 20.46 15.11 -15.10
C LYS A 8 19.79 13.90 -15.79
N VAL A 9 19.57 12.83 -15.06
CA VAL A 9 18.71 11.76 -15.51
C VAL A 9 17.28 12.27 -15.39
N GLY A 10 16.53 12.33 -16.48
CA GLY A 10 15.11 12.67 -16.44
C GLY A 10 14.38 11.64 -15.58
N LEU A 11 13.57 12.07 -14.61
CA LEU A 11 12.81 11.17 -13.73
C LEU A 11 11.96 10.20 -14.55
N ASP A 12 11.34 10.67 -15.62
CA ASP A 12 10.51 9.85 -16.51
C ASP A 12 11.29 8.70 -17.15
N GLN A 13 12.56 8.96 -17.58
CA GLN A 13 13.43 7.92 -18.14
C GLN A 13 13.85 6.91 -17.08
N ALA A 14 14.14 7.36 -15.86
CA ALA A 14 14.50 6.46 -14.75
C ALA A 14 13.33 5.57 -14.36
N LEU A 15 12.12 6.10 -14.28
CA LEU A 15 10.90 5.33 -14.00
C LEU A 15 10.55 4.35 -15.12
N ALA A 16 10.73 4.76 -16.38
CA ALA A 16 10.52 3.88 -17.54
C ALA A 16 11.51 2.72 -17.60
N ALA A 17 12.75 2.93 -17.11
CA ALA A 17 13.80 1.91 -17.09
C ALA A 17 13.82 1.06 -15.80
N ALA A 18 12.97 1.33 -14.84
CA ALA A 18 12.92 0.59 -13.59
C ALA A 18 12.63 -0.91 -13.83
N GLY A 19 13.34 -1.78 -13.12
CA GLY A 19 13.12 -3.23 -13.15
C GLY A 19 11.79 -3.64 -12.51
N ASP A 20 11.33 -2.87 -11.55
CA ASP A 20 10.01 -3.02 -10.92
C ASP A 20 8.91 -2.48 -11.85
N GLY A 21 7.69 -2.99 -11.70
CA GLY A 21 6.51 -2.37 -12.30
C GLY A 21 6.32 -0.97 -11.73
N VAL A 22 6.13 0.02 -12.60
CA VAL A 22 5.87 1.40 -12.19
C VAL A 22 4.67 1.94 -12.92
N PHE A 23 3.75 2.55 -12.18
CA PHE A 23 2.71 3.40 -12.74
C PHE A 23 2.54 4.66 -11.90
N ALA A 24 2.18 5.76 -12.53
CA ALA A 24 1.84 6.99 -11.84
C ALA A 24 0.37 7.34 -12.03
N VAL A 25 -0.24 7.85 -10.97
CA VAL A 25 -1.65 8.26 -10.94
C VAL A 25 -1.72 9.75 -10.62
N GLY A 26 -2.47 10.47 -11.44
CA GLY A 26 -2.75 11.88 -11.23
C GLY A 26 -3.78 12.11 -10.12
N PRO A 27 -4.00 13.38 -9.73
CA PRO A 27 -4.94 13.76 -8.68
C PRO A 27 -6.38 13.27 -8.90
N GLU A 28 -6.76 13.10 -10.16
CA GLU A 28 -8.08 12.63 -10.59
C GLU A 28 -8.22 11.10 -10.58
N GLY A 29 -7.13 10.37 -10.24
CA GLY A 29 -7.13 8.91 -10.23
C GLY A 29 -6.81 8.24 -11.56
N HIS A 30 -6.42 9.02 -12.60
CA HIS A 30 -6.09 8.49 -13.93
C HIS A 30 -4.61 8.12 -14.05
N VAL A 31 -4.33 7.04 -14.79
CA VAL A 31 -2.97 6.58 -15.06
C VAL A 31 -2.27 7.54 -16.02
N LEU A 32 -1.12 8.07 -15.61
CA LEU A 32 -0.29 9.02 -16.35
C LEU A 32 1.05 8.45 -16.79
N LEU A 33 1.48 7.33 -16.20
CA LEU A 33 2.70 6.60 -16.55
C LEU A 33 2.45 5.12 -16.36
N TRP A 34 3.01 4.31 -17.26
CA TRP A 34 2.99 2.86 -17.21
C TRP A 34 4.25 2.32 -17.86
N ASN A 35 5.14 1.68 -17.09
CA ASN A 35 6.40 1.23 -17.62
C ASN A 35 6.33 -0.19 -18.21
N ARG A 36 7.39 -0.57 -18.92
CA ARG A 36 7.48 -1.89 -19.58
C ARG A 36 7.44 -3.07 -18.59
N SER A 37 7.93 -2.87 -17.36
CA SER A 37 7.88 -3.91 -16.33
C SER A 37 6.44 -4.13 -15.83
N ALA A 38 5.65 -3.06 -15.71
CA ALA A 38 4.23 -3.14 -15.42
C ALA A 38 3.46 -3.91 -16.51
N GLU A 39 3.79 -3.66 -17.79
CA GLU A 39 3.21 -4.43 -18.91
C GLU A 39 3.49 -5.92 -18.78
N LYS A 40 4.74 -6.29 -18.48
CA LYS A 40 5.15 -7.69 -18.34
C LYS A 40 4.47 -8.40 -17.18
N ILE A 41 4.35 -7.73 -16.03
CA ILE A 41 3.77 -8.31 -14.81
C ILE A 41 2.26 -8.47 -14.95
N LEU A 42 1.57 -7.45 -15.45
CA LEU A 42 0.11 -7.37 -15.45
C LEU A 42 -0.54 -7.70 -16.79
N GLY A 43 0.23 -7.68 -17.88
CA GLY A 43 -0.26 -8.01 -19.23
C GLY A 43 -1.08 -6.90 -19.90
N TRP A 44 -1.21 -5.73 -19.29
CA TRP A 44 -1.83 -4.54 -19.90
C TRP A 44 -0.75 -3.69 -20.57
N SER A 45 -0.95 -3.29 -21.81
CA SER A 45 -0.05 -2.35 -22.48
C SER A 45 -0.29 -0.91 -22.01
N ALA A 46 0.73 -0.05 -22.11
CA ALA A 46 0.59 1.36 -21.79
C ALA A 46 -0.54 2.03 -22.59
N THR A 47 -0.69 1.68 -23.87
CA THR A 47 -1.74 2.23 -24.75
C THR A 47 -3.16 1.88 -24.28
N GLU A 48 -3.33 0.79 -23.55
CA GLU A 48 -4.65 0.35 -23.05
C GLU A 48 -5.01 1.00 -21.72
N VAL A 49 -4.03 1.43 -20.94
CA VAL A 49 -4.24 1.90 -19.56
C VAL A 49 -4.10 3.40 -19.39
N MET A 50 -3.31 4.05 -20.23
CA MET A 50 -3.08 5.50 -20.14
C MET A 50 -4.39 6.29 -20.19
N GLY A 51 -4.55 7.23 -19.26
CA GLY A 51 -5.75 8.07 -19.14
C GLY A 51 -6.97 7.37 -18.52
N ARG A 52 -6.90 6.08 -18.21
CA ARG A 52 -8.01 5.37 -17.54
C ARG A 52 -7.90 5.51 -16.01
N PRO A 53 -9.03 5.43 -15.29
CA PRO A 53 -9.02 5.31 -13.84
C PRO A 53 -8.22 4.07 -13.41
N CYS A 54 -7.31 4.22 -12.45
CA CYS A 54 -6.49 3.08 -11.99
C CYS A 54 -7.35 1.95 -11.37
N CYS A 55 -8.48 2.27 -10.76
CA CYS A 55 -9.41 1.30 -10.17
C CYS A 55 -10.15 0.45 -11.21
N ASP A 56 -10.13 0.80 -12.49
CA ASP A 56 -10.67 -0.02 -13.58
C ASP A 56 -9.69 -1.10 -14.05
N ILE A 57 -8.39 -0.90 -13.73
CA ILE A 57 -7.31 -1.82 -14.09
C ILE A 57 -7.03 -2.75 -12.93
N PHE A 58 -7.02 -2.20 -11.70
CA PHE A 58 -6.73 -2.93 -10.48
C PHE A 58 -8.00 -3.25 -9.71
N THR A 59 -8.26 -4.54 -9.54
CA THR A 59 -9.28 -5.05 -8.59
C THR A 59 -8.58 -5.52 -7.31
N GLY A 60 -7.76 -4.63 -6.72
CA GLY A 60 -6.89 -4.96 -5.62
C GLY A 60 -7.65 -5.35 -4.35
N LEU A 61 -7.22 -6.45 -3.74
CA LEU A 61 -7.68 -6.95 -2.45
C LEU A 61 -6.49 -7.07 -1.49
N ASP A 62 -6.71 -6.84 -0.20
CA ASP A 62 -5.74 -7.17 0.83
C ASP A 62 -5.70 -8.68 1.12
N SER A 63 -4.88 -9.10 2.09
CA SER A 63 -4.77 -10.51 2.53
C SER A 63 -6.07 -11.07 3.14
N HIS A 64 -7.01 -10.22 3.48
CA HIS A 64 -8.30 -10.57 4.09
C HIS A 64 -9.46 -10.50 3.09
N GLY A 65 -9.17 -10.18 1.81
CA GLY A 65 -10.18 -10.05 0.77
C GLY A 65 -10.90 -8.69 0.74
N ASN A 66 -10.45 -7.69 1.52
CA ASN A 66 -11.04 -6.37 1.48
C ASN A 66 -10.56 -5.62 0.23
N ARG A 67 -11.48 -4.87 -0.39
CA ARG A 67 -11.18 -4.11 -1.60
C ARG A 67 -10.32 -2.89 -1.30
N LEU A 68 -9.15 -2.79 -1.94
CA LEU A 68 -8.22 -1.67 -1.83
C LEU A 68 -8.38 -0.64 -2.95
N CYS A 69 -8.71 -1.11 -4.17
CA CYS A 69 -8.81 -0.27 -5.37
C CYS A 69 -10.27 0.10 -5.66
N TYR A 70 -10.59 1.38 -5.51
CA TYR A 70 -11.89 1.99 -5.83
C TYR A 70 -11.70 3.49 -6.09
N GLN A 71 -12.69 4.15 -6.65
CA GLN A 71 -12.62 5.59 -6.91
C GLN A 71 -12.47 6.37 -5.59
N GLY A 72 -11.43 7.19 -5.50
CA GLY A 72 -11.11 7.91 -4.26
C GLY A 72 -10.55 7.01 -3.15
N CYS A 73 -9.83 5.94 -3.51
CA CYS A 73 -9.28 4.98 -2.57
C CYS A 73 -8.42 5.63 -1.48
N HIS A 74 -8.20 4.89 -0.40
CA HIS A 74 -7.48 5.38 0.78
C HIS A 74 -6.05 5.86 0.46
N VAL A 75 -5.33 5.19 -0.46
CA VAL A 75 -4.00 5.61 -0.92
C VAL A 75 -4.06 7.03 -1.50
N MET A 76 -4.98 7.29 -2.43
CA MET A 76 -5.12 8.62 -3.04
C MET A 76 -5.57 9.69 -2.03
N SER A 77 -6.33 9.31 -1.02
CA SER A 77 -6.72 10.21 0.06
C SER A 77 -5.54 10.59 0.94
N LEU A 78 -4.67 9.64 1.31
CA LEU A 78 -3.44 9.89 2.08
C LEU A 78 -2.47 10.77 1.29
N VAL A 79 -2.22 10.45 0.01
CA VAL A 79 -1.38 11.26 -0.88
C VAL A 79 -1.87 12.71 -0.99
N LYS A 80 -3.18 12.94 -1.11
CA LYS A 80 -3.76 14.29 -1.12
C LYS A 80 -3.55 15.06 0.18
N LEU A 81 -3.45 14.34 1.31
CA LEU A 81 -3.18 14.92 2.63
C LEU A 81 -1.67 15.12 2.91
N GLY A 82 -0.79 14.72 1.98
CA GLY A 82 0.67 14.72 2.18
C GLY A 82 1.13 13.70 3.24
N GLU A 83 0.35 12.65 3.44
CA GLU A 83 0.67 11.55 4.36
C GLU A 83 1.40 10.44 3.62
N SER A 84 2.58 10.05 4.14
CA SER A 84 3.34 8.94 3.55
C SER A 84 2.57 7.62 3.63
N VAL A 85 2.50 6.92 2.51
CA VAL A 85 1.91 5.59 2.42
C VAL A 85 3.01 4.55 2.61
N GLN A 86 2.90 3.72 3.64
CA GLN A 86 3.81 2.58 3.81
C GLN A 86 3.57 1.54 2.71
N HIS A 87 4.59 0.72 2.42
CA HIS A 87 4.43 -0.42 1.51
C HIS A 87 3.37 -1.38 2.01
N PHE A 88 2.66 -2.02 1.09
CA PHE A 88 1.62 -3.00 1.40
C PHE A 88 1.58 -4.08 0.32
N ASP A 89 1.03 -5.23 0.69
CA ASP A 89 0.77 -6.31 -0.25
C ASP A 89 -0.68 -6.26 -0.74
N MET A 90 -0.86 -6.51 -2.02
CA MET A 90 -2.16 -6.50 -2.68
C MET A 90 -2.29 -7.68 -3.63
N GLN A 91 -3.39 -8.41 -3.52
CA GLN A 91 -3.76 -9.38 -4.54
C GLN A 91 -4.57 -8.69 -5.64
N THR A 92 -4.22 -8.94 -6.89
CA THR A 92 -4.98 -8.48 -8.06
C THR A 92 -4.99 -9.55 -9.15
N ARG A 93 -5.51 -9.21 -10.33
CA ARG A 93 -5.50 -10.09 -11.48
C ARG A 93 -4.77 -9.43 -12.64
N THR A 94 -4.02 -10.24 -13.38
CA THR A 94 -3.49 -9.83 -14.70
C THR A 94 -4.64 -9.65 -15.69
N LYS A 95 -4.35 -9.06 -16.86
CA LYS A 95 -5.30 -8.96 -17.98
C LYS A 95 -5.88 -10.32 -18.39
N ALA A 96 -5.08 -11.38 -18.31
CA ALA A 96 -5.51 -12.75 -18.60
C ALA A 96 -6.29 -13.41 -17.44
N GLY A 97 -6.60 -12.69 -16.37
CA GLY A 97 -7.37 -13.19 -15.22
C GLY A 97 -6.53 -13.95 -14.17
N ARG A 98 -5.22 -14.16 -14.41
CA ARG A 98 -4.34 -14.87 -13.45
C ARG A 98 -4.21 -14.04 -12.17
N PRO A 99 -4.45 -14.63 -10.97
CA PRO A 99 -4.21 -13.94 -9.71
C PRO A 99 -2.71 -13.69 -9.53
N VAL A 100 -2.37 -12.53 -8.99
CA VAL A 100 -1.00 -12.11 -8.71
C VAL A 100 -0.95 -11.31 -7.41
N TRP A 101 0.06 -11.59 -6.57
CA TRP A 101 0.37 -10.80 -5.40
C TRP A 101 1.42 -9.75 -5.75
N LEU A 102 1.12 -8.51 -5.44
CA LEU A 102 2.01 -7.38 -5.63
C LEU A 102 2.40 -6.79 -4.28
N ASN A 103 3.70 -6.61 -4.07
CA ASN A 103 4.19 -5.73 -3.00
C ASN A 103 4.33 -4.32 -3.58
N ILE A 104 3.66 -3.35 -2.97
CA ILE A 104 3.52 -1.98 -3.50
C ILE A 104 4.17 -0.98 -2.56
N SER A 105 4.97 -0.09 -3.13
CA SER A 105 5.50 1.11 -2.47
C SER A 105 5.02 2.35 -3.21
N ILE A 106 4.71 3.41 -2.47
CA ILE A 106 4.20 4.67 -3.03
C ILE A 106 5.25 5.77 -2.83
N LEU A 107 5.54 6.49 -3.91
CA LEU A 107 6.32 7.72 -3.88
C LEU A 107 5.43 8.88 -4.30
N GLU A 108 5.44 9.94 -3.52
CA GLU A 108 4.77 11.19 -3.87
C GLU A 108 5.71 12.07 -4.67
N ALA A 109 5.21 12.64 -5.76
CA ALA A 109 5.95 13.59 -6.56
C ALA A 109 5.09 14.82 -6.89
N PRO A 110 5.66 16.03 -6.84
CA PRO A 110 4.92 17.21 -7.26
C PRO A 110 4.60 17.13 -8.76
N SER A 111 3.36 17.37 -9.12
CA SER A 111 2.93 17.54 -10.50
C SER A 111 3.10 19.01 -10.90
N GLY A 112 4.01 19.30 -11.79
CA GLY A 112 4.48 20.59 -12.33
C GLY A 112 3.62 21.85 -12.27
N SER A 113 2.37 21.81 -11.81
CA SER A 113 1.48 22.98 -11.66
C SER A 113 0.70 22.93 -10.35
N ALA A 114 0.84 24.01 -9.58
CA ALA A 114 -0.08 24.44 -8.51
C ALA A 114 -0.46 23.35 -7.47
N GLY A 115 0.53 22.80 -6.73
CA GLY A 115 0.24 22.02 -5.53
C GLY A 115 -0.42 20.67 -5.75
N ARG A 116 -0.46 20.16 -6.98
CA ARG A 116 -0.97 18.82 -7.29
C ARG A 116 0.11 17.77 -7.07
N THR A 117 -0.24 16.65 -6.45
CA THR A 117 0.67 15.55 -6.16
C THR A 117 0.31 14.34 -7.03
N LEU A 118 1.34 13.70 -7.60
CA LEU A 118 1.24 12.40 -8.26
C LEU A 118 1.53 11.31 -7.25
N ALA A 119 0.79 10.22 -7.33
CA ALA A 119 1.13 8.99 -6.65
C ALA A 119 1.86 8.05 -7.61
N ILE A 120 3.15 7.83 -7.40
CA ILE A 120 3.97 6.91 -8.18
C ILE A 120 4.02 5.58 -7.42
N HIS A 121 3.47 4.54 -8.04
CA HIS A 121 3.40 3.20 -7.49
C HIS A 121 4.53 2.36 -8.07
N PHE A 122 5.38 1.83 -7.20
CA PHE A 122 6.34 0.78 -7.53
C PHE A 122 5.80 -0.53 -7.05
N PHE A 123 5.88 -1.58 -7.86
CA PHE A 123 5.39 -2.88 -7.45
C PHE A 123 6.21 -4.04 -8.00
N ARG A 124 6.25 -5.13 -7.22
CA ARG A 124 6.89 -6.40 -7.56
C ARG A 124 5.89 -7.53 -7.50
N ASP A 125 6.02 -8.49 -8.40
CA ASP A 125 5.30 -9.76 -8.28
C ASP A 125 5.96 -10.60 -7.18
N VAL A 126 5.24 -10.77 -6.08
CA VAL A 126 5.66 -11.58 -4.93
C VAL A 126 4.84 -12.87 -4.78
N THR A 127 4.13 -13.28 -5.85
CA THR A 127 3.26 -14.45 -5.85
C THR A 127 4.00 -15.72 -5.43
N ALA A 128 5.18 -15.96 -5.98
CA ALA A 128 5.98 -17.13 -5.64
C ALA A 128 6.41 -17.12 -4.15
N THR A 129 6.78 -15.96 -3.63
CA THR A 129 7.16 -15.80 -2.21
C THR A 129 5.97 -16.05 -1.30
N LYS A 130 4.79 -15.49 -1.62
CA LYS A 130 3.56 -15.71 -0.84
C LYS A 130 3.14 -17.18 -0.86
N GLU A 131 3.22 -17.83 -2.01
CA GLU A 131 2.87 -19.24 -2.14
C GLU A 131 3.83 -20.14 -1.34
N LEU A 132 5.13 -19.86 -1.37
CA LEU A 132 6.11 -20.58 -0.56
C LEU A 132 5.80 -20.43 0.93
N LEU A 133 5.56 -19.20 1.39
CA LEU A 133 5.24 -18.93 2.79
C LEU A 133 3.94 -19.63 3.22
N ARG A 134 2.92 -19.68 2.35
CA ARG A 134 1.68 -20.43 2.59
C ARG A 134 1.96 -21.92 2.79
N VAL A 135 2.70 -22.54 1.89
CA VAL A 135 3.02 -23.98 1.96
C VAL A 135 3.85 -24.31 3.21
N VAL A 136 4.83 -23.46 3.55
CA VAL A 136 5.63 -23.61 4.79
C VAL A 136 4.74 -23.44 6.02
N GLY A 137 3.88 -22.43 6.04
CA GLY A 137 2.95 -22.18 7.14
C GLY A 137 1.99 -23.35 7.38
N GLU A 138 1.42 -23.92 6.32
CA GLU A 138 0.54 -25.11 6.42
C GLU A 138 1.25 -26.34 6.97
N ARG A 139 2.54 -26.53 6.65
CA ARG A 139 3.33 -27.64 7.19
C ARG A 139 3.72 -27.46 8.66
N LEU A 140 3.84 -26.22 9.14
CA LEU A 140 4.19 -25.90 10.51
C LEU A 140 2.97 -25.83 11.46
N GLN A 141 1.78 -25.66 10.89
CA GLN A 141 0.53 -25.65 11.66
C GLN A 141 -0.06 -27.06 11.76
N SER A 142 0.33 -27.79 12.81
CA SER A 142 -0.56 -28.80 13.39
C SER A 142 -1.82 -28.11 13.97
N PRO A 143 -3.01 -28.77 13.96
CA PRO A 143 -4.28 -28.07 14.14
C PRO A 143 -4.46 -27.57 15.58
N ALA A 144 -4.28 -26.29 15.79
CA ALA A 144 -4.86 -25.58 16.93
C ALA A 144 -5.90 -24.60 16.38
N GLY A 145 -7.16 -24.78 16.75
CA GLY A 145 -8.29 -23.98 16.33
C GLY A 145 -8.19 -22.50 16.71
N PRO A 146 -9.11 -21.66 16.22
CA PRO A 146 -9.11 -20.23 16.50
C PRO A 146 -9.25 -20.01 17.99
N SER A 147 -8.18 -19.52 18.64
CA SER A 147 -8.20 -19.25 20.08
C SER A 147 -8.85 -17.88 20.33
N ALA A 148 -9.66 -17.84 21.39
CA ALA A 148 -10.22 -16.63 21.98
C ALA A 148 -9.18 -15.61 22.51
N GLU A 149 -7.90 -15.80 22.18
CA GLU A 149 -6.76 -15.00 22.63
C GLU A 149 -6.48 -13.73 21.82
N ALA A 150 -7.17 -13.53 20.69
CA ALA A 150 -6.95 -12.34 19.86
C ALA A 150 -7.32 -11.02 20.56
N GLU A 151 -8.23 -11.06 21.54
CA GLU A 151 -8.64 -9.88 22.32
C GLU A 151 -7.60 -9.42 23.36
N THR A 152 -6.58 -10.25 23.66
CA THR A 152 -5.52 -9.94 24.63
C THR A 152 -4.23 -9.42 23.99
N ILE A 153 -4.11 -9.39 22.67
CA ILE A 153 -2.86 -9.07 21.96
C ILE A 153 -2.53 -7.57 22.01
N LEU A 154 -3.54 -6.70 21.90
CA LEU A 154 -3.35 -5.25 21.89
C LEU A 154 -3.58 -4.66 23.30
N SER A 155 -2.67 -3.78 23.71
CA SER A 155 -2.90 -2.95 24.90
C SER A 155 -4.09 -2.01 24.69
N ARG A 156 -4.69 -1.51 25.76
CA ARG A 156 -5.77 -0.51 25.69
C ARG A 156 -5.39 0.71 24.85
N ARG A 157 -4.13 1.15 24.93
CA ARG A 157 -3.63 2.29 24.16
C ARG A 157 -3.49 1.98 22.68
N GLU A 158 -3.02 0.80 22.34
CA GLU A 158 -2.92 0.35 20.94
C GLU A 158 -4.31 0.18 20.31
N LEU A 159 -5.27 -0.33 21.06
CA LEU A 159 -6.66 -0.45 20.60
C LEU A 159 -7.29 0.94 20.36
N GLU A 160 -7.03 1.92 21.21
CA GLU A 160 -7.47 3.30 21.04
C GLU A 160 -6.87 3.93 19.76
N VAL A 161 -5.56 3.76 19.56
CA VAL A 161 -4.88 4.18 18.33
C VAL A 161 -5.51 3.53 17.10
N LEU A 162 -5.76 2.22 17.14
CA LEU A 162 -6.34 1.46 16.04
C LEU A 162 -7.77 1.93 15.70
N ARG A 163 -8.61 2.21 16.70
CA ARG A 163 -9.96 2.78 16.49
C ARG A 163 -9.94 4.15 15.85
N LEU A 164 -9.04 5.02 16.28
CA LEU A 164 -8.87 6.34 15.68
C LEU A 164 -8.31 6.24 14.24
N MET A 165 -7.43 5.27 13.97
CA MET A 165 -6.98 4.97 12.61
C MET A 165 -8.13 4.54 11.70
N ALA A 166 -9.02 3.69 12.19
CA ALA A 166 -10.21 3.24 11.46
C ALA A 166 -11.18 4.39 11.17
N GLY A 167 -11.27 5.35 12.10
CA GLY A 167 -12.03 6.59 11.91
C GLY A 167 -11.36 7.60 10.96
N GLY A 168 -10.26 7.23 10.27
CA GLY A 168 -9.60 8.07 9.26
C GLY A 168 -8.68 9.16 9.84
N ALA A 169 -8.40 9.17 11.15
CA ALA A 169 -7.52 10.17 11.75
C ALA A 169 -6.08 9.98 11.27
N ASN A 170 -5.44 11.01 10.72
CA ASN A 170 -4.04 10.99 10.33
C ASN A 170 -3.10 11.03 11.55
N THR A 171 -1.79 10.80 11.35
CA THR A 171 -0.80 10.75 12.43
C THR A 171 -0.78 12.02 13.29
N LYS A 172 -1.01 13.20 12.70
CA LYS A 172 -1.06 14.48 13.40
C LYS A 172 -2.33 14.56 14.28
N ALA A 173 -3.48 14.24 13.72
CA ALA A 173 -4.75 14.21 14.46
C ALA A 173 -4.74 13.17 15.60
N LEU A 174 -4.10 12.01 15.38
CA LEU A 174 -3.86 11.02 16.42
C LEU A 174 -3.00 11.58 17.56
N ALA A 175 -1.88 12.24 17.21
CA ALA A 175 -0.98 12.85 18.19
C ALA A 175 -1.69 13.90 19.04
N GLU A 176 -2.49 14.76 18.41
CA GLU A 176 -3.30 15.78 19.09
C GLU A 176 -4.35 15.17 20.02
N ARG A 177 -5.15 14.21 19.51
CA ARG A 177 -6.22 13.55 20.31
C ARG A 177 -5.70 12.72 21.47
N LEU A 178 -4.53 12.12 21.28
CA LEU A 178 -3.92 11.24 22.27
C LEU A 178 -2.94 11.97 23.21
N HIS A 179 -2.71 13.27 22.97
CA HIS A 179 -1.78 14.12 23.70
C HIS A 179 -0.35 13.54 23.75
N VAL A 180 0.12 13.02 22.61
CA VAL A 180 1.46 12.43 22.44
C VAL A 180 2.17 13.00 21.23
N SER A 181 3.47 12.73 21.09
CA SER A 181 4.21 13.14 19.89
C SER A 181 3.82 12.30 18.66
N PRO A 182 3.96 12.85 17.43
CA PRO A 182 3.79 12.06 16.20
C PRO A 182 4.74 10.85 16.13
N ALA A 183 5.91 10.94 16.75
CA ALA A 183 6.85 9.82 16.85
C ALA A 183 6.26 8.69 17.74
N THR A 184 5.64 9.04 18.84
CA THR A 184 4.96 8.07 19.73
C THR A 184 3.81 7.38 19.00
N VAL A 185 3.03 8.10 18.20
CA VAL A 185 1.96 7.51 17.38
C VAL A 185 2.53 6.50 16.38
N ARG A 186 3.64 6.83 15.71
CA ARG A 186 4.30 5.89 14.79
C ARG A 186 4.78 4.63 15.49
N ASN A 187 5.33 4.75 16.70
CA ASN A 187 5.75 3.60 17.49
C ASN A 187 4.56 2.72 17.88
N HIS A 188 3.44 3.32 18.32
CA HIS A 188 2.21 2.54 18.57
C HIS A 188 1.70 1.84 17.32
N ALA A 189 1.70 2.51 16.18
CA ALA A 189 1.29 1.92 14.91
C ALA A 189 2.18 0.71 14.55
N GLN A 190 3.50 0.86 14.68
CA GLN A 190 4.44 -0.23 14.40
C GLN A 190 4.24 -1.42 15.33
N ASN A 191 4.01 -1.18 16.62
CA ASN A 191 3.70 -2.23 17.59
C ASN A 191 2.39 -2.96 17.24
N ILE A 192 1.35 -2.21 16.86
CA ILE A 192 0.08 -2.77 16.39
C ILE A 192 0.33 -3.68 15.17
N PHE A 193 1.07 -3.18 14.18
CA PHE A 193 1.36 -3.95 12.97
C PHE A 193 2.09 -5.26 13.29
N THR A 194 3.10 -5.19 14.13
CA THR A 194 3.85 -6.38 14.58
C THR A 194 2.96 -7.38 15.31
N LYS A 195 2.11 -6.91 16.22
CA LYS A 195 1.23 -7.76 17.03
C LYS A 195 0.10 -8.40 16.23
N LEU A 196 -0.43 -7.69 15.23
CA LEU A 196 -1.49 -8.19 14.35
C LEU A 196 -0.96 -8.99 13.16
N GLY A 197 0.38 -9.04 12.96
CA GLY A 197 1.00 -9.70 11.80
C GLY A 197 0.69 -9.01 10.48
N VAL A 198 0.44 -7.70 10.50
CA VAL A 198 0.14 -6.87 9.34
C VAL A 198 1.29 -5.91 9.03
N HIS A 199 1.35 -5.39 7.80
CA HIS A 199 2.49 -4.61 7.33
C HIS A 199 2.13 -3.17 6.95
N SER A 200 0.86 -2.79 7.09
CA SER A 200 0.40 -1.44 6.76
C SER A 200 -0.76 -0.99 7.63
N ARG A 201 -0.95 0.33 7.69
CA ARG A 201 -2.10 0.94 8.34
C ARG A 201 -3.43 0.43 7.76
N LEU A 202 -3.47 0.27 6.44
CA LEU A 202 -4.68 -0.19 5.74
C LEU A 202 -5.02 -1.62 6.15
N GLU A 203 -4.03 -2.51 6.20
CA GLU A 203 -4.21 -3.88 6.67
C GLU A 203 -4.64 -3.93 8.14
N ALA A 204 -4.05 -3.07 9.00
CA ALA A 204 -4.43 -3.00 10.41
C ALA A 204 -5.89 -2.57 10.60
N VAL A 205 -6.36 -1.58 9.81
CA VAL A 205 -7.77 -1.13 9.83
C VAL A 205 -8.69 -2.22 9.29
N ALA A 206 -8.33 -2.88 8.20
CA ALA A 206 -9.10 -3.99 7.63
C ALA A 206 -9.22 -5.14 8.63
N TYR A 207 -8.11 -5.52 9.27
CA TYR A 207 -8.09 -6.53 10.34
C TYR A 207 -9.02 -6.15 11.50
N ALA A 208 -8.93 -4.89 11.96
CA ALA A 208 -9.75 -4.38 13.06
C ALA A 208 -11.25 -4.42 12.75
N THR A 209 -11.63 -4.08 11.52
CA THR A 209 -13.03 -4.13 11.05
C THR A 209 -13.52 -5.58 10.96
N GLN A 210 -12.71 -6.48 10.41
CA GLN A 210 -13.06 -7.89 10.27
C GLN A 210 -13.25 -8.58 11.63
N HIS A 211 -12.38 -8.27 12.59
CA HIS A 211 -12.40 -8.86 13.94
C HIS A 211 -13.24 -8.07 14.94
N ARG A 212 -14.01 -7.07 14.49
CA ARG A 212 -14.90 -6.23 15.31
C ARG A 212 -14.20 -5.53 16.47
N PHE A 213 -12.95 -5.10 16.29
CA PHE A 213 -12.24 -4.25 17.25
C PHE A 213 -12.69 -2.79 17.15
N VAL A 214 -13.31 -2.44 16.03
CA VAL A 214 -13.79 -1.10 15.67
C VAL A 214 -15.13 -1.21 14.94
#